data_06b6bec78d45798267e2d5733fb4c8d9
#
_entry.id   06b6bec78d45798267e2d5733fb4c8d9
#
_cell.length_a   1.000
_cell.length_b   1.000
_cell.length_c   1.000
_cell.angle_alpha   90.00
_cell.angle_beta   90.00
_cell.angle_gamma   90.00
#
_symmetry.space_group_name_H-M   'P 1'
#
loop_
_entity.id
_entity.type
_entity.pdbx_description
1 polymer ?
#
loop_
_entity_poly.entity_id
_entity_poly.type
_entity_poly.pdbx_seq_one_letter_code
_entity_poly.pdbx_strand_id
1 'polypeptide(L)'
;ELVGLREEDVDTRQKQIRVFGKRAKERIVPIGEGLCELIEEYRKNKCKLLGEQVGIGTFLVRKKKNGEWQAMDAQTLYNIVRARMGEVSTLKKHSPHVLRHTFATAMLNNGADIRTIQSLLGHASLAATQVYTHATFEQMKEAYEAAHPRSRK
;
A
#
# COMPACT_ATOMS: atom_id res chain seq x y z
N GLU A 1 3.97 -0.68 -8.44
CA GLU A 1 2.69 -1.03 -7.88
C GLU A 1 1.98 0.22 -7.30
N LEU A 2 2.52 0.86 -6.24
CA LEU A 2 1.86 1.97 -5.54
C LEU A 2 1.56 3.19 -6.44
N VAL A 3 2.48 3.59 -7.33
CA VAL A 3 2.25 4.72 -8.26
C VAL A 3 1.25 4.41 -9.37
N GLY A 4 1.01 3.14 -9.66
CA GLY A 4 0.00 2.69 -10.61
C GLY A 4 -1.37 2.42 -10.01
N LEU A 5 -1.54 2.65 -8.70
CA LEU A 5 -2.79 2.42 -8.00
C LEU A 5 -3.85 3.40 -8.51
N ARG A 6 -5.05 2.90 -8.76
CA ARG A 6 -6.20 3.70 -9.19
C ARG A 6 -7.14 3.96 -8.02
N GLU A 7 -8.03 4.92 -8.19
CA GLU A 7 -9.05 5.24 -7.19
C GLU A 7 -9.97 4.05 -6.92
N GLU A 8 -10.35 3.32 -7.97
CA GLU A 8 -11.19 2.12 -7.92
C GLU A 8 -10.53 0.91 -7.24
N ASP A 9 -9.20 0.92 -7.09
CA ASP A 9 -8.46 -0.16 -6.45
C ASP A 9 -8.39 -0.03 -4.92
N VAL A 10 -8.87 1.09 -4.37
CA VAL A 10 -8.80 1.40 -2.94
C VAL A 10 -10.19 1.41 -2.32
N ASP A 11 -10.53 0.33 -1.63
CA ASP A 11 -11.80 0.16 -0.95
C ASP A 11 -11.64 0.28 0.57
N THR A 12 -11.94 1.47 1.10
CA THR A 12 -11.88 1.75 2.55
C THR A 12 -13.03 1.12 3.32
N ARG A 13 -14.17 0.81 2.67
CA ARG A 13 -15.33 0.15 3.31
C ARG A 13 -15.02 -1.32 3.59
N GLN A 14 -14.43 -2.00 2.60
CA GLN A 14 -14.00 -3.39 2.74
C GLN A 14 -12.60 -3.51 3.37
N LYS A 15 -11.94 -2.37 3.65
CA LYS A 15 -10.59 -2.30 4.23
C LYS A 15 -9.56 -3.08 3.41
N GLN A 16 -9.54 -2.86 2.10
CA GLN A 16 -8.67 -3.57 1.19
C GLN A 16 -8.16 -2.69 0.03
N ILE A 17 -7.00 -3.06 -0.48
CA ILE A 17 -6.41 -2.46 -1.68
C ILE A 17 -6.10 -3.57 -2.68
N ARG A 18 -6.55 -3.41 -3.92
CA ARG A 18 -6.22 -4.27 -5.04
C ARG A 18 -4.92 -3.80 -5.68
N VAL A 19 -3.93 -4.66 -5.76
CA VAL A 19 -2.59 -4.33 -6.26
C VAL A 19 -2.23 -5.21 -7.43
N PHE A 20 -1.78 -4.60 -8.52
CA PHE A 20 -1.30 -5.30 -9.70
C PHE A 20 0.23 -5.37 -9.66
N GLY A 21 0.76 -6.58 -9.53
CA GLY A 21 2.19 -6.85 -9.53
C GLY A 21 2.75 -7.12 -10.93
N LYS A 22 3.99 -7.59 -10.99
CA LYS A 22 4.63 -8.01 -12.25
C LYS A 22 3.79 -9.07 -12.97
N ARG A 23 3.70 -8.98 -14.31
CA ARG A 23 2.90 -9.87 -15.19
C ARG A 23 1.39 -9.80 -14.92
N ALA A 24 0.90 -8.62 -14.54
CA ALA A 24 -0.52 -8.36 -14.26
C ALA A 24 -1.13 -9.30 -13.19
N LYS A 25 -0.31 -9.87 -12.29
CA LYS A 25 -0.83 -10.66 -11.17
C LYS A 25 -1.48 -9.71 -10.18
N GLU A 26 -2.76 -9.91 -9.97
CA GLU A 26 -3.56 -9.20 -8.99
C GLU A 26 -3.41 -9.84 -7.61
N ARG A 27 -3.40 -9.01 -6.57
CA ARG A 27 -3.57 -9.45 -5.18
C ARG A 27 -4.34 -8.40 -4.39
N ILE A 28 -5.08 -8.87 -3.41
CA ILE A 28 -5.79 -8.02 -2.46
C ILE A 28 -4.95 -7.92 -1.19
N VAL A 29 -4.74 -6.70 -0.71
CA VAL A 29 -3.98 -6.40 0.51
C VAL A 29 -4.93 -5.79 1.52
N PRO A 30 -5.12 -6.41 2.71
CA PRO A 30 -5.92 -5.83 3.78
C PRO A 30 -5.24 -4.58 4.34
N ILE A 31 -6.02 -3.62 4.79
CA ILE A 31 -5.55 -2.37 5.41
C ILE A 31 -6.27 -2.14 6.75
N GLY A 32 -5.54 -1.56 7.71
CA GLY A 32 -6.11 -1.23 9.02
C GLY A 32 -6.92 0.06 9.01
N GLU A 33 -7.74 0.27 10.05
CA GLU A 33 -8.63 1.42 10.22
C GLU A 33 -7.89 2.75 10.10
N GLY A 34 -6.76 2.91 10.80
CA GLY A 34 -6.01 4.15 10.76
C GLY A 34 -5.48 4.51 9.36
N LEU A 35 -5.22 3.50 8.48
CA LEU A 35 -4.87 3.77 7.09
C LEU A 35 -6.11 4.15 6.28
N CYS A 36 -7.28 3.56 6.56
CA CYS A 36 -8.54 3.96 5.94
C CYS A 36 -8.86 5.43 6.22
N GLU A 37 -8.73 5.87 7.47
CA GLU A 37 -8.93 7.28 7.86
C GLU A 37 -8.00 8.23 7.10
N LEU A 38 -6.71 7.90 7.02
CA LEU A 38 -5.73 8.69 6.27
C LEU A 38 -6.04 8.73 4.76
N ILE A 39 -6.52 7.63 4.19
CA ILE A 39 -6.95 7.56 2.79
C ILE A 39 -8.15 8.50 2.56
N GLU A 40 -9.14 8.48 3.43
CA GLU A 40 -10.31 9.35 3.30
C GLU A 40 -9.96 10.83 3.47
N GLU A 41 -9.07 11.15 4.40
CA GLU A 41 -8.52 12.50 4.54
C GLU A 41 -7.78 12.94 3.27
N TYR A 42 -6.92 12.07 2.73
CA TYR A 42 -6.22 12.32 1.47
C TYR A 42 -7.19 12.56 0.32
N ARG A 43 -8.24 11.74 0.17
CA ARG A 43 -9.29 11.91 -0.84
C ARG A 43 -9.98 13.27 -0.74
N LYS A 44 -10.39 13.68 0.47
CA LYS A 44 -10.99 14.99 0.73
C LYS A 44 -10.06 16.14 0.31
N ASN A 45 -8.79 16.04 0.67
CA ASN A 45 -7.79 17.05 0.32
C ASN A 45 -7.49 17.05 -1.18
N LYS A 46 -7.37 15.88 -1.81
CA LYS A 46 -7.19 15.72 -3.25
C LYS A 46 -8.33 16.38 -4.02
N CYS A 47 -9.60 16.12 -3.66
CA CYS A 47 -10.76 16.74 -4.27
C CYS A 47 -10.75 18.27 -4.16
N LYS A 48 -10.40 18.82 -2.99
CA LYS A 48 -10.29 20.28 -2.80
C LYS A 48 -9.20 20.91 -3.67
N LEU A 49 -8.08 20.22 -3.84
CA LEU A 49 -6.91 20.73 -4.58
C LEU A 49 -7.05 20.61 -6.09
N LEU A 50 -7.70 19.56 -6.58
CA LEU A 50 -7.89 19.30 -8.01
C LEU A 50 -9.08 20.09 -8.59
N GLY A 51 -10.08 20.44 -7.77
CA GLY A 51 -11.31 21.08 -8.24
C GLY A 51 -11.97 20.27 -9.36
N GLU A 52 -12.30 20.93 -10.48
CA GLU A 52 -12.89 20.30 -11.66
C GLU A 52 -11.89 19.51 -12.53
N GLN A 53 -10.60 19.50 -12.20
CA GLN A 53 -9.58 18.68 -12.90
C GLN A 53 -9.70 17.19 -12.53
N VAL A 54 -10.91 16.67 -12.60
CA VAL A 54 -11.26 15.27 -12.32
C VAL A 54 -10.94 14.41 -13.54
N GLY A 55 -9.66 14.16 -13.81
CA GLY A 55 -9.24 13.34 -14.95
C GLY A 55 -8.01 12.50 -14.70
N ILE A 56 -7.39 12.64 -13.52
CA ILE A 56 -6.21 11.86 -13.18
C ILE A 56 -6.69 10.56 -12.52
N GLY A 57 -6.89 9.50 -13.30
CA GLY A 57 -7.39 8.21 -12.85
C GLY A 57 -6.49 7.47 -11.83
N THR A 58 -5.32 8.04 -11.51
CA THR A 58 -4.40 7.48 -10.50
C THR A 58 -4.77 7.95 -9.10
N PHE A 59 -4.59 7.05 -8.12
CA PHE A 59 -4.83 7.36 -6.72
C PHE A 59 -3.87 8.45 -6.21
N LEU A 60 -2.55 8.29 -6.41
CA LEU A 60 -1.55 9.26 -5.98
C LEU A 60 -1.27 10.31 -7.05
N VAL A 61 -1.31 11.57 -6.64
CA VAL A 61 -1.05 12.73 -7.51
C VAL A 61 0.05 13.63 -6.93
N ARG A 62 0.69 14.39 -7.80
CA ARG A 62 1.65 15.44 -7.42
C ARG A 62 1.45 16.70 -8.23
N LYS A 63 1.87 17.85 -7.68
CA LYS A 63 1.89 19.12 -8.38
C LYS A 63 3.22 19.31 -9.09
N LYS A 64 3.20 19.69 -10.38
CA LYS A 64 4.38 20.11 -11.14
C LYS A 64 4.84 21.51 -10.73
N LYS A 65 6.05 21.88 -11.15
CA LYS A 65 6.58 23.23 -10.97
C LYS A 65 5.73 24.32 -11.67
N ASN A 66 5.10 23.97 -12.79
CA ASN A 66 4.19 24.86 -13.53
C ASN A 66 2.78 24.97 -12.91
N GLY A 67 2.54 24.33 -11.78
CA GLY A 67 1.24 24.37 -11.07
C GLY A 67 0.25 23.29 -11.47
N GLU A 68 0.48 22.54 -12.55
CA GLU A 68 -0.41 21.46 -12.99
C GLU A 68 -0.31 20.22 -12.10
N TRP A 69 -1.42 19.50 -11.97
CA TRP A 69 -1.47 18.21 -11.30
C TRP A 69 -1.21 17.06 -12.28
N GLN A 70 -0.51 16.06 -11.82
CA GLN A 70 -0.24 14.84 -12.58
C GLN A 70 -0.16 13.62 -11.67
N ALA A 71 -0.18 12.42 -12.26
CA ALA A 71 0.11 11.17 -11.56
C ALA A 71 1.48 11.23 -10.87
N MET A 72 1.55 10.65 -9.67
CA MET A 72 2.81 10.49 -8.94
C MET A 72 3.74 9.54 -9.70
N ASP A 73 5.00 9.93 -9.88
CA ASP A 73 6.02 9.03 -10.43
C ASP A 73 6.82 8.30 -9.34
N ALA A 74 7.44 7.20 -9.72
CA ALA A 74 8.15 6.34 -8.79
C ALA A 74 9.35 7.04 -8.10
N GLN A 75 10.05 7.93 -8.82
CA GLN A 75 11.20 8.64 -8.26
C GLN A 75 10.77 9.67 -7.21
N THR A 76 9.70 10.41 -7.49
CA THR A 76 9.12 11.36 -6.52
C THR A 76 8.65 10.62 -5.27
N LEU A 77 7.91 9.52 -5.41
CA LEU A 77 7.47 8.71 -4.28
C LEU A 77 8.65 8.15 -3.48
N TYR A 78 9.67 7.63 -4.16
CA TYR A 78 10.89 7.14 -3.51
C TYR A 78 11.55 8.23 -2.67
N ASN A 79 11.70 9.44 -3.22
CA ASN A 79 12.30 10.57 -2.52
C ASN A 79 11.48 11.00 -1.28
N ILE A 80 10.15 11.00 -1.38
CA ILE A 80 9.26 11.29 -0.25
C ILE A 80 9.46 10.25 0.86
N VAL A 81 9.40 8.96 0.52
CA VAL A 81 9.59 7.87 1.49
C VAL A 81 10.95 7.97 2.14
N ARG A 82 12.01 8.18 1.36
CA ARG A 82 13.38 8.32 1.87
C ARG A 82 13.51 9.49 2.84
N ALA A 83 12.96 10.65 2.50
CA ALA A 83 13.01 11.84 3.36
C ALA A 83 12.29 11.58 4.69
N ARG A 84 11.05 11.05 4.63
CA ARG A 84 10.27 10.76 5.84
C ARG A 84 10.90 9.68 6.73
N MET A 85 11.51 8.67 6.15
CA MET A 85 12.27 7.68 6.92
C MET A 85 13.49 8.30 7.59
N GLY A 86 14.17 9.25 6.94
CA GLY A 86 15.33 9.96 7.51
C GLY A 86 14.98 10.81 8.73
N GLU A 87 13.74 11.31 8.80
CA GLU A 87 13.26 12.11 9.94
C GLU A 87 13.01 11.26 11.21
N VAL A 88 12.67 9.97 11.05
CA VAL A 88 12.19 9.11 12.15
C VAL A 88 13.08 7.91 12.43
N SER A 89 14.12 7.67 11.63
CA SER A 89 14.93 6.47 11.73
C SER A 89 16.43 6.79 11.72
N THR A 90 17.16 6.17 12.62
CA THR A 90 18.63 6.22 12.69
C THR A 90 19.33 5.21 11.78
N LEU A 91 18.57 4.44 11.01
CA LEU A 91 19.12 3.45 10.08
C LEU A 91 19.96 4.13 8.99
N LYS A 92 21.07 3.50 8.59
CA LYS A 92 21.97 4.03 7.54
C LYS A 92 21.33 4.04 6.14
N LYS A 93 20.34 3.19 5.91
CA LYS A 93 19.64 3.08 4.61
C LYS A 93 18.14 3.36 4.78
N HIS A 94 17.64 4.30 3.98
CA HIS A 94 16.23 4.67 3.93
C HIS A 94 15.68 4.36 2.53
N SER A 95 14.84 3.34 2.41
CA SER A 95 14.24 2.97 1.12
C SER A 95 12.95 2.18 1.31
N PRO A 96 12.08 2.11 0.29
CA PRO A 96 10.89 1.26 0.34
C PRO A 96 11.19 -0.22 0.61
N HIS A 97 12.35 -0.72 0.19
CA HIS A 97 12.78 -2.09 0.48
C HIS A 97 13.03 -2.33 1.97
N VAL A 98 13.55 -1.33 2.68
CA VAL A 98 13.72 -1.41 4.14
C VAL A 98 12.36 -1.48 4.83
N LEU A 99 11.39 -0.64 4.41
CA LEU A 99 10.02 -0.71 4.95
C LEU A 99 9.39 -2.09 4.72
N ARG A 100 9.55 -2.64 3.51
CA ARG A 100 9.05 -3.97 3.17
C ARG A 100 9.69 -5.06 4.04
N HIS A 101 10.99 -4.99 4.27
CA HIS A 101 11.69 -5.93 5.14
C HIS A 101 11.24 -5.79 6.60
N THR A 102 11.13 -4.56 7.11
CA THR A 102 10.64 -4.28 8.47
C THR A 102 9.22 -4.80 8.66
N PHE A 103 8.34 -4.61 7.66
CA PHE A 103 6.99 -5.17 7.67
C PHE A 103 7.02 -6.69 7.78
N ALA A 104 7.78 -7.37 6.92
CA ALA A 104 7.88 -8.84 6.94
C ALA A 104 8.39 -9.35 8.30
N THR A 105 9.44 -8.73 8.83
CA THR A 105 10.02 -9.09 10.12
C THR A 105 9.04 -8.87 11.27
N ALA A 106 8.33 -7.74 11.29
CA ALA A 106 7.33 -7.45 12.31
C ALA A 106 6.18 -8.47 12.29
N MET A 107 5.68 -8.82 11.10
CA MET A 107 4.64 -9.85 10.95
C MET A 107 5.10 -11.21 11.45
N LEU A 108 6.32 -11.64 11.09
CA LEU A 108 6.90 -12.91 11.57
C LEU A 108 7.04 -12.92 13.10
N ASN A 109 7.58 -11.86 13.68
CA ASN A 109 7.78 -11.75 15.13
C ASN A 109 6.46 -11.77 15.90
N ASN A 110 5.37 -11.34 15.26
CA ASN A 110 4.02 -11.37 15.83
C ASN A 110 3.26 -12.67 15.48
N GLY A 111 3.94 -13.69 14.94
CA GLY A 111 3.40 -15.03 14.74
C GLY A 111 2.65 -15.25 13.42
N ALA A 112 2.74 -14.31 12.46
CA ALA A 112 2.15 -14.55 11.15
C ALA A 112 2.90 -15.66 10.40
N ASP A 113 2.13 -16.52 9.72
CA ASP A 113 2.68 -17.55 8.87
C ASP A 113 3.46 -16.96 7.67
N ILE A 114 4.59 -17.58 7.33
CA ILE A 114 5.47 -17.11 6.26
C ILE A 114 4.80 -17.11 4.89
N ARG A 115 3.88 -18.04 4.62
CA ARG A 115 3.12 -18.10 3.36
C ARG A 115 2.17 -16.91 3.24
N THR A 116 1.53 -16.53 4.33
CA THR A 116 0.69 -15.33 4.39
C THR A 116 1.49 -14.06 4.10
N ILE A 117 2.67 -13.93 4.70
CA ILE A 117 3.57 -12.79 4.45
C ILE A 117 4.03 -12.76 2.99
N GLN A 118 4.39 -13.90 2.42
CA GLN A 118 4.77 -14.00 1.00
C GLN A 118 3.63 -13.62 0.06
N SER A 119 2.40 -14.02 0.38
CA SER A 119 1.19 -13.64 -0.38
C SER A 119 0.94 -12.14 -0.34
N LEU A 120 0.98 -11.52 0.85
CA LEU A 120 0.83 -10.07 1.03
C LEU A 120 1.91 -9.29 0.26
N LEU A 121 3.13 -9.78 0.28
CA LEU A 121 4.25 -9.17 -0.41
C LEU A 121 4.30 -9.45 -1.91
N GLY A 122 3.54 -10.41 -2.42
CA GLY A 122 3.52 -10.77 -3.84
C GLY A 122 4.82 -11.43 -4.32
N HIS A 123 5.43 -12.31 -3.51
CA HIS A 123 6.60 -13.08 -3.90
C HIS A 123 6.21 -14.12 -4.95
N ALA A 124 6.81 -14.05 -6.15
CA ALA A 124 6.46 -14.85 -7.32
C ALA A 124 6.86 -16.33 -7.25
N SER A 125 7.66 -16.78 -6.26
CA SER A 125 8.33 -18.06 -6.29
C SER A 125 7.53 -19.25 -5.74
N LEU A 126 6.34 -19.05 -5.16
CA LEU A 126 5.50 -20.14 -4.65
C LEU A 126 4.05 -20.12 -5.15
N ALA A 127 3.73 -19.26 -6.09
CA ALA A 127 2.38 -19.14 -6.60
C ALA A 127 2.24 -19.78 -7.98
N ALA A 128 2.10 -21.07 -8.04
CA ALA A 128 1.11 -21.63 -8.93
C ALA A 128 -0.22 -20.95 -8.56
N THR A 129 -0.80 -20.22 -9.51
CA THR A 129 -2.15 -19.66 -9.56
C THR A 129 -2.99 -19.92 -8.30
N GLN A 130 -2.72 -19.25 -7.18
CA GLN A 130 -3.69 -19.24 -6.10
C GLN A 130 -4.83 -18.34 -6.55
N VAL A 131 -5.93 -18.98 -6.93
CA VAL A 131 -7.22 -18.31 -7.05
C VAL A 131 -7.50 -17.73 -5.66
N TYR A 132 -7.47 -16.40 -5.53
CA TYR A 132 -7.86 -15.72 -4.29
C TYR A 132 -9.35 -15.98 -4.08
N THR A 133 -9.65 -16.98 -3.26
CA THR A 133 -11.01 -17.22 -2.79
C THR A 133 -11.32 -16.27 -1.64
N HIS A 134 -12.60 -15.99 -1.40
CA HIS A 134 -13.05 -15.19 -0.26
C HIS A 134 -12.48 -15.73 1.07
N ALA A 135 -12.40 -17.06 1.22
CA ALA A 135 -11.82 -17.72 2.39
C ALA A 135 -10.32 -17.39 2.57
N THR A 136 -9.55 -17.33 1.48
CA THR A 136 -8.12 -16.99 1.54
C THR A 136 -7.89 -15.54 1.94
N PHE A 137 -8.79 -14.64 1.53
CA PHE A 137 -8.73 -13.22 1.91
C PHE A 137 -9.05 -13.01 3.38
N GLU A 138 -10.09 -13.66 3.91
CA GLU A 138 -10.44 -13.58 5.33
C GLU A 138 -9.29 -14.09 6.22
N GLN A 139 -8.67 -15.20 5.87
CA GLN A 139 -7.49 -15.72 6.58
C GLN A 139 -6.31 -14.74 6.57
N MET A 140 -6.04 -14.08 5.42
CA MET A 140 -4.99 -13.05 5.33
C MET A 140 -5.33 -11.83 6.17
N LYS A 141 -6.60 -11.43 6.21
CA LYS A 141 -7.09 -10.31 7.01
C LYS A 141 -6.94 -10.59 8.50
N GLU A 142 -7.37 -11.76 8.96
CA GLU A 142 -7.20 -12.20 10.35
C GLU A 142 -5.73 -12.22 10.76
N ALA A 143 -4.85 -12.79 9.92
CA ALA A 143 -3.41 -12.81 10.18
C ALA A 143 -2.80 -11.40 10.19
N TYR A 144 -3.25 -10.51 9.30
CA TYR A 144 -2.85 -9.11 9.28
C TYR A 144 -3.30 -8.38 10.56
N GLU A 145 -4.57 -8.53 10.95
CA GLU A 145 -5.12 -7.90 12.15
C GLU A 145 -4.43 -8.41 13.43
N ALA A 146 -4.09 -9.69 13.47
CA ALA A 146 -3.40 -10.29 14.62
C ALA A 146 -1.92 -9.85 14.72
N ALA A 147 -1.22 -9.74 13.61
CA ALA A 147 0.23 -9.62 13.59
C ALA A 147 0.77 -8.23 13.18
N HIS A 148 -0.02 -7.40 12.52
CA HIS A 148 0.45 -6.09 12.07
C HIS A 148 0.45 -5.08 13.22
N PRO A 149 1.58 -4.35 13.49
CA PRO A 149 1.69 -3.45 14.66
C PRO A 149 0.69 -2.30 14.70
N ARG A 150 0.11 -1.92 13.56
CA ARG A 150 -0.87 -0.82 13.42
C ARG A 150 -2.27 -1.27 13.03
N SER A 151 -2.57 -2.57 13.11
CA SER A 151 -3.92 -3.07 12.81
C SER A 151 -4.89 -2.85 13.98
N ARG A 152 -4.33 -2.78 15.20
CA ARG A 152 -5.09 -2.57 16.43
C ARG A 152 -4.99 -1.11 16.84
N LYS A 153 -5.95 -0.32 16.44
CA LYS A 153 -6.28 0.96 17.10
C LYS A 153 -7.77 1.10 17.16
#